data_461bc20d609e5bf9dac4b561ddf18650
#
_entry.id   461bc20d609e5bf9dac4b561ddf18650
#
_cell.length_a   1.000
_cell.length_b   1.000
_cell.length_c   1.000
_cell.angle_alpha   90.00
_cell.angle_beta   90.00
_cell.angle_gamma   90.00
#
_symmetry.space_group_name_H-M   'P 1'
#
loop_
_entity.id
_entity.type
_entity.pdbx_description
1 polymer ?
#
loop_
_entity_poly.entity_id
_entity_poly.type
_entity_poly.pdbx_seq_one_letter_code
_entity_poly.pdbx_strand_id
1 'polypeptide(L)'
;MDKWDKRFMELTETVAGWSSCYQENRHVGAVIVLDKRVMTTGYNGAPAGITSCVEKGECLRRKLNIPSGTRHELCYAVHAEQNAIIQAARLGIKIEGATLYCTHQPCVICAKMIINAGISRVVYKEGYPDEFSMQLFAEANVLIQKYEDLEKE
;
A
#
# COMPACT_ATOMS: atom_id res chain seq x y z
N MET A 1 -10.88 6.29 -18.37
CA MET A 1 -10.78 5.81 -16.97
C MET A 1 -12.16 5.64 -16.34
N ASP A 2 -12.39 4.54 -15.64
CA ASP A 2 -13.63 4.34 -14.91
C ASP A 2 -13.74 5.36 -13.74
N LYS A 3 -14.93 5.95 -13.60
CA LYS A 3 -15.24 6.89 -12.51
C LYS A 3 -14.97 6.31 -11.11
N TRP A 4 -15.03 4.98 -10.96
CA TRP A 4 -14.77 4.30 -9.69
C TRP A 4 -13.28 4.25 -9.38
N ASP A 5 -12.42 4.03 -10.37
CA ASP A 5 -10.97 4.11 -10.19
C ASP A 5 -10.55 5.48 -9.67
N LYS A 6 -11.15 6.55 -10.23
CA LYS A 6 -10.91 7.90 -9.77
C LYS A 6 -11.33 8.10 -8.31
N ARG A 7 -12.57 7.71 -7.97
CA ARG A 7 -13.10 7.86 -6.60
C ARG A 7 -12.28 7.09 -5.57
N PHE A 8 -11.90 5.87 -5.88
CA PHE A 8 -11.13 5.05 -4.95
C PHE A 8 -9.68 5.52 -4.83
N MET A 9 -9.09 6.05 -5.89
CA MET A 9 -7.76 6.66 -5.78
C MET A 9 -7.80 7.95 -4.95
N GLU A 10 -8.78 8.80 -5.12
CA GLU A 10 -9.00 10.00 -4.28
C GLU A 10 -9.14 9.62 -2.80
N LEU A 11 -9.89 8.56 -2.49
CA LEU A 11 -9.99 8.04 -1.13
C LEU A 11 -8.64 7.51 -0.63
N THR A 12 -7.90 6.81 -1.48
CA THR A 12 -6.58 6.25 -1.14
C THR A 12 -5.59 7.35 -0.79
N GLU A 13 -5.62 8.47 -1.51
CA GLU A 13 -4.80 9.64 -1.20
C GLU A 13 -5.19 10.28 0.14
N THR A 14 -6.48 10.33 0.43
CA THR A 14 -6.98 10.80 1.73
C THR A 14 -6.46 9.92 2.86
N VAL A 15 -6.52 8.61 2.69
CA VAL A 15 -6.02 7.63 3.67
C VAL A 15 -4.51 7.78 3.87
N ALA A 16 -3.75 8.04 2.80
CA ALA A 16 -2.31 8.31 2.89
C ALA A 16 -1.99 9.48 3.84
N GLY A 17 -2.85 10.49 3.86
CA GLY A 17 -2.72 11.64 4.77
C GLY A 17 -2.81 11.28 6.25
N TRP A 18 -3.29 10.10 6.59
CA TRP A 18 -3.37 9.61 7.98
C TRP A 18 -2.09 8.94 8.47
N SER A 19 -1.11 8.78 7.59
CA SER A 19 0.17 8.14 7.94
C SER A 19 0.84 8.83 9.13
N SER A 20 1.41 8.03 10.01
CA SER A 20 2.18 8.48 11.16
C SER A 20 3.70 8.39 10.94
N CYS A 21 4.13 8.23 9.70
CA CYS A 21 5.54 8.28 9.34
C CYS A 21 6.10 9.70 9.55
N TYR A 22 7.26 9.80 10.17
CA TYR A 22 7.94 11.07 10.39
C TYR A 22 8.30 11.80 9.09
N GLN A 23 8.56 11.05 8.03
CA GLN A 23 8.87 11.58 6.71
C GLN A 23 7.57 11.79 5.90
N GLU A 24 7.10 13.02 5.77
CA GLU A 24 5.86 13.35 5.05
C GLU A 24 5.85 12.87 3.60
N ASN A 25 7.00 12.92 2.91
CA ASN A 25 7.14 12.43 1.53
C ASN A 25 7.04 10.91 1.40
N ARG A 26 6.91 10.19 2.50
CA ARG A 26 6.74 8.73 2.54
C ARG A 26 5.40 8.29 3.10
N HIS A 27 4.42 9.16 3.09
CA HIS A 27 3.05 8.83 3.46
C HIS A 27 2.41 8.02 2.34
N VAL A 28 2.02 6.79 2.67
CA VAL A 28 1.41 5.83 1.75
C VAL A 28 0.03 5.44 2.24
N GLY A 29 -0.91 5.34 1.33
CA GLY A 29 -2.26 4.83 1.58
C GLY A 29 -2.56 3.63 0.70
N ALA A 30 -3.43 2.77 1.20
CA ALA A 30 -3.96 1.62 0.49
C ALA A 30 -5.44 1.41 0.82
N VAL A 31 -6.24 1.09 -0.19
CA VAL A 31 -7.67 0.81 -0.05
C VAL A 31 -8.00 -0.45 -0.83
N ILE A 32 -8.63 -1.42 -0.17
CA ILE A 32 -9.08 -2.65 -0.81
C ILE A 32 -10.58 -2.55 -1.11
N VAL A 33 -10.95 -2.78 -2.36
CA VAL A 33 -12.31 -2.63 -2.88
C VAL A 33 -12.78 -3.93 -3.51
N LEU A 34 -13.98 -4.36 -3.17
CA LEU A 34 -14.65 -5.51 -3.76
C LEU A 34 -16.09 -5.12 -4.13
N ASP A 35 -16.49 -5.38 -5.36
CA ASP A 35 -17.83 -5.04 -5.86
C ASP A 35 -18.21 -3.56 -5.61
N LYS A 36 -17.28 -2.65 -5.90
CA LYS A 36 -17.44 -1.20 -5.69
C LYS A 36 -17.68 -0.78 -4.24
N ARG A 37 -17.27 -1.61 -3.29
CA ARG A 37 -17.38 -1.33 -1.86
C ARG A 37 -15.98 -1.34 -1.22
N VAL A 38 -15.72 -0.35 -0.39
CA VAL A 38 -14.50 -0.30 0.41
C VAL A 38 -14.57 -1.40 1.46
N MET A 39 -13.64 -2.33 1.41
CA MET A 39 -13.55 -3.43 2.38
C MET A 39 -12.64 -3.06 3.54
N THR A 40 -11.42 -2.64 3.24
CA THR A 40 -10.42 -2.23 4.23
C THR A 40 -9.61 -1.05 3.73
N THR A 41 -8.97 -0.38 4.68
CA THR A 41 -8.01 0.71 4.42
C THR A 41 -6.72 0.43 5.16
N GLY A 42 -5.64 1.01 4.70
CA GLY A 42 -4.35 0.94 5.38
C GLY A 42 -3.52 2.18 5.07
N TYR A 43 -2.74 2.60 6.02
CA TYR A 43 -1.70 3.62 5.85
C TYR A 43 -0.45 3.15 6.57
N ASN A 44 0.71 3.66 6.18
CA ASN A 44 1.94 3.26 6.83
C ASN A 44 2.06 3.92 8.21
N GLY A 45 2.31 3.11 9.21
CA GLY A 45 2.40 3.55 10.59
C GLY A 45 2.93 2.47 11.51
N ALA A 46 3.37 2.88 12.69
CA ALA A 46 3.84 1.95 13.71
C ALA A 46 2.74 0.95 14.11
N PRO A 47 3.11 -0.26 14.54
CA PRO A 47 2.13 -1.23 15.03
C PRO A 47 1.29 -0.67 16.17
N ALA A 48 0.08 -1.18 16.33
CA ALA A 48 -0.81 -0.78 17.40
C ALA A 48 -0.15 -0.94 18.79
N GLY A 49 -0.22 0.09 19.61
CA GLY A 49 0.42 0.11 20.93
C GLY A 49 1.89 0.56 20.93
N ILE A 50 2.49 0.74 19.76
CA ILE A 50 3.84 1.30 19.62
C ILE A 50 3.73 2.78 19.30
N THR A 51 4.53 3.60 19.98
CA THR A 51 4.59 5.05 19.73
C THR A 51 4.98 5.33 18.30
N SER A 52 4.22 6.17 17.60
CA SER A 52 4.47 6.51 16.21
C SER A 52 5.77 7.30 16.01
N CYS A 53 6.31 7.25 14.79
CA CYS A 53 7.52 8.02 14.47
C CYS A 53 7.28 9.54 14.58
N VAL A 54 6.08 10.01 14.24
CA VAL A 54 5.69 11.42 14.41
C VAL A 54 5.75 11.82 15.89
N GLU A 55 5.18 11.01 16.78
CA GLU A 55 5.22 11.27 18.22
C GLU A 55 6.64 11.16 18.79
N LYS A 56 7.46 10.24 18.29
CA LYS A 56 8.88 10.14 18.66
C LYS A 56 9.70 11.33 18.16
N GLY A 57 9.24 12.01 17.10
CA GLY A 57 9.94 13.13 16.50
C GLY A 57 11.21 12.72 15.75
N GLU A 58 11.33 11.46 15.35
CA GLU A 58 12.51 10.94 14.65
C GLU A 58 12.19 9.75 13.77
N CYS A 59 13.07 9.48 12.80
CA CYS A 59 13.05 8.26 12.01
C CYS A 59 14.27 7.41 12.37
N LEU A 60 14.04 6.20 12.87
CA LEU A 60 15.10 5.28 13.25
C LEU A 60 16.08 4.99 12.11
N ARG A 61 15.57 4.80 10.90
CA ARG A 61 16.39 4.54 9.72
C ARG A 61 17.32 5.71 9.40
N ARG A 62 16.82 6.95 9.49
CA ARG A 62 17.65 8.15 9.34
C ARG A 62 18.68 8.27 10.43
N LYS A 63 18.29 8.00 11.67
CA LYS A 63 19.18 8.02 12.85
C LYS A 63 20.34 7.03 12.70
N LEU A 64 20.08 5.87 12.11
CA LEU A 64 21.08 4.83 11.86
C LEU A 64 21.80 4.98 10.49
N ASN A 65 21.52 6.05 9.74
CA ASN A 65 22.10 6.31 8.42
C ASN A 65 21.86 5.16 7.42
N ILE A 66 20.68 4.55 7.46
CA ILE A 66 20.32 3.45 6.57
C ILE A 66 19.94 4.01 5.19
N PRO A 67 20.57 3.53 4.10
CA PRO A 67 20.22 3.95 2.75
C PRO A 67 18.75 3.68 2.42
N SER A 68 18.13 4.59 1.65
CA SER A 68 16.76 4.42 1.18
C SER A 68 16.57 3.09 0.43
N GLY A 69 15.44 2.42 0.65
CA GLY A 69 15.11 1.17 -0.01
C GLY A 69 15.80 -0.07 0.56
N THR A 70 16.54 0.04 1.67
CA THR A 70 17.24 -1.08 2.29
C THR A 70 16.84 -1.26 3.76
N ARG A 71 17.02 -2.46 4.29
CA ARG A 71 16.82 -2.81 5.70
C ARG A 71 15.49 -2.32 6.27
N HIS A 72 14.41 -2.65 5.57
CA HIS A 72 13.05 -2.26 5.97
C HIS A 72 12.64 -2.82 7.35
N GLU A 73 13.28 -3.88 7.82
CA GLU A 73 13.05 -4.48 9.14
C GLU A 73 13.38 -3.53 10.30
N LEU A 74 14.17 -2.50 10.05
CA LEU A 74 14.51 -1.47 11.03
C LEU A 74 13.57 -0.26 11.00
N CYS A 75 12.58 -0.25 10.11
CA CYS A 75 11.52 0.74 10.11
C CYS A 75 10.41 0.32 11.06
N TYR A 76 9.96 1.22 11.93
CA TYR A 76 8.81 0.95 12.81
C TYR A 76 7.50 0.78 12.05
N ALA A 77 7.39 1.40 10.88
CA ALA A 77 6.13 1.40 10.15
C ALA A 77 5.82 0.05 9.50
N VAL A 78 4.60 -0.41 9.69
CA VAL A 78 3.98 -1.43 8.85
C VAL A 78 3.52 -0.74 7.56
N HIS A 79 3.73 -1.35 6.40
CA HIS A 79 3.35 -0.76 5.12
C HIS A 79 1.82 -0.61 4.99
N ALA A 80 1.38 0.33 4.19
CA ALA A 80 -0.05 0.59 3.97
C ALA A 80 -0.79 -0.64 3.43
N GLU A 81 -0.20 -1.31 2.44
CA GLU A 81 -0.76 -2.53 1.84
C GLU A 81 -0.85 -3.66 2.86
N GLN A 82 0.19 -3.82 3.68
CA GLN A 82 0.19 -4.80 4.77
C GLN A 82 -0.92 -4.52 5.77
N ASN A 83 -1.08 -3.27 6.20
CA ASN A 83 -2.11 -2.88 7.14
C ASN A 83 -3.53 -3.13 6.59
N ALA A 84 -3.76 -2.86 5.31
CA ALA A 84 -5.05 -3.14 4.68
C ALA A 84 -5.37 -4.64 4.68
N ILE A 85 -4.40 -5.49 4.37
CA ILE A 85 -4.54 -6.95 4.39
C ILE A 85 -4.71 -7.48 5.82
N ILE A 86 -3.91 -6.98 6.76
CA ILE A 86 -3.99 -7.36 8.18
C ILE A 86 -5.36 -6.99 8.76
N GLN A 87 -5.91 -5.82 8.41
CA GLN A 87 -7.24 -5.42 8.83
C GLN A 87 -8.30 -6.42 8.36
N ALA A 88 -8.20 -6.86 7.11
CA ALA A 88 -9.10 -7.88 6.57
C ALA A 88 -9.00 -9.20 7.37
N ALA A 89 -7.79 -9.65 7.66
CA ALA A 89 -7.55 -10.85 8.43
C ALA A 89 -8.09 -10.73 9.87
N ARG A 90 -7.85 -9.60 10.52
CA ARG A 90 -8.27 -9.34 11.90
C ARG A 90 -9.78 -9.27 12.04
N LEU A 91 -10.47 -8.68 11.07
CA LEU A 91 -11.92 -8.47 11.09
C LEU A 91 -12.72 -9.58 10.40
N GLY A 92 -12.05 -10.55 9.78
CA GLY A 92 -12.71 -11.61 9.04
C GLY A 92 -13.41 -11.13 7.77
N ILE A 93 -12.82 -10.15 7.08
CA ILE A 93 -13.37 -9.57 5.86
C ILE A 93 -12.78 -10.27 4.64
N LYS A 94 -13.66 -10.76 3.76
CA LYS A 94 -13.24 -11.38 2.49
C LYS A 94 -12.71 -10.32 1.53
N ILE A 95 -11.49 -10.54 1.01
CA ILE A 95 -10.85 -9.66 0.01
C ILE A 95 -10.40 -10.41 -1.24
N GLU A 96 -10.67 -11.71 -1.33
CA GLU A 96 -10.36 -12.49 -2.52
C GLU A 96 -11.08 -11.92 -3.76
N GLY A 97 -10.35 -11.75 -4.84
CA GLY A 97 -10.86 -11.15 -6.08
C GLY A 97 -10.97 -9.63 -6.06
N ALA A 98 -10.55 -8.98 -4.97
CA ALA A 98 -10.65 -7.54 -4.82
C ALA A 98 -9.63 -6.77 -5.68
N THR A 99 -9.83 -5.45 -5.76
CA THR A 99 -8.86 -4.49 -6.28
C THR A 99 -8.20 -3.75 -5.12
N LEU A 100 -6.88 -3.65 -5.16
CA LEU A 100 -6.10 -2.81 -4.25
C LEU A 100 -5.73 -1.51 -4.96
N TYR A 101 -6.10 -0.39 -4.37
CA TYR A 101 -5.61 0.94 -4.77
C TYR A 101 -4.53 1.36 -3.80
N CYS A 102 -3.40 1.83 -4.29
CA CYS A 102 -2.32 2.35 -3.46
C CYS A 102 -1.70 3.61 -4.07
N THR A 103 -1.24 4.50 -3.22
CA THR A 103 -0.61 5.75 -3.66
C THR A 103 0.75 5.51 -4.29
N HIS A 104 1.46 4.45 -3.86
CA HIS A 104 2.77 4.08 -4.34
C HIS A 104 2.77 2.62 -4.80
N GLN A 105 3.64 2.32 -5.75
CA GLN A 105 3.81 0.94 -6.19
C GLN A 105 4.21 0.03 -5.02
N PRO A 106 3.56 -1.13 -4.86
CA PRO A 106 3.92 -2.08 -3.82
C PRO A 106 5.36 -2.60 -3.98
N CYS A 107 6.08 -2.69 -2.86
CA CYS A 107 7.39 -3.35 -2.85
C CYS A 107 7.25 -4.87 -3.02
N VAL A 108 8.37 -5.56 -3.22
CA VAL A 108 8.38 -7.03 -3.43
C VAL A 108 7.71 -7.77 -2.28
N ILE A 109 7.95 -7.37 -1.04
CA ILE A 109 7.36 -8.00 0.15
C ILE A 109 5.83 -7.85 0.11
N CYS A 110 5.34 -6.64 -0.16
CA CYS A 110 3.91 -6.38 -0.28
C CYS A 110 3.30 -7.11 -1.49
N ALA A 111 4.01 -7.19 -2.62
CA ALA A 111 3.55 -7.93 -3.80
C ALA A 111 3.24 -9.39 -3.48
N LYS A 112 4.12 -10.07 -2.75
CA LYS A 112 3.90 -11.46 -2.32
C LYS A 112 2.67 -11.60 -1.42
N MET A 113 2.47 -10.67 -0.50
CA MET A 113 1.30 -10.67 0.38
C MET A 113 0.01 -10.40 -0.38
N ILE A 114 0.02 -9.46 -1.32
CA ILE A 114 -1.10 -9.12 -2.18
C ILE A 114 -1.55 -10.34 -2.99
N ILE A 115 -0.59 -11.04 -3.58
CA ILE A 115 -0.85 -12.27 -4.36
C ILE A 115 -1.50 -13.34 -3.48
N ASN A 116 -0.92 -13.63 -2.32
CA ASN A 116 -1.44 -14.66 -1.41
C ASN A 116 -2.78 -14.27 -0.77
N ALA A 117 -3.08 -12.99 -0.67
CA ALA A 117 -4.37 -12.50 -0.19
C ALA A 117 -5.50 -12.68 -1.23
N GLY A 118 -5.17 -13.08 -2.46
CA GLY A 118 -6.15 -13.30 -3.52
C GLY A 118 -6.61 -12.03 -4.22
N ILE A 119 -5.89 -10.92 -4.09
CA ILE A 119 -6.16 -9.68 -4.81
C ILE A 119 -5.96 -9.93 -6.32
N SER A 120 -6.92 -9.53 -7.13
CA SER A 120 -6.89 -9.77 -8.58
C SER A 120 -6.36 -8.59 -9.39
N ARG A 121 -6.42 -7.38 -8.83
CA ARG A 121 -6.01 -6.15 -9.51
C ARG A 121 -5.34 -5.18 -8.54
N VAL A 122 -4.30 -4.52 -9.00
CA VAL A 122 -3.61 -3.45 -8.27
C VAL A 122 -3.58 -2.20 -9.14
N VAL A 123 -3.99 -1.07 -8.57
CA VAL A 123 -3.87 0.25 -9.21
C VAL A 123 -3.01 1.12 -8.31
N TYR A 124 -1.90 1.63 -8.83
CA TYR A 124 -0.99 2.49 -8.09
C TYR A 124 -0.78 3.83 -8.79
N LYS A 125 -0.51 4.88 -8.02
CA LYS A 125 -0.37 6.24 -8.56
C LYS A 125 1.09 6.60 -8.84
N GLU A 126 1.96 6.48 -7.86
CA GLU A 126 3.35 6.92 -7.91
C GLU A 126 4.34 5.77 -7.83
N GLY A 127 5.57 6.03 -8.22
CA GLY A 127 6.67 5.10 -8.15
C GLY A 127 7.03 4.52 -9.51
N TYR A 128 8.16 3.82 -9.52
CA TYR A 128 8.67 3.13 -10.70
C TYR A 128 8.46 1.63 -10.55
N PRO A 129 8.15 0.92 -11.64
CA PRO A 129 8.01 -0.52 -11.59
C PRO A 129 9.29 -1.20 -11.08
N ASP A 130 9.17 -1.93 -9.99
CA ASP A 130 10.18 -2.89 -9.59
C ASP A 130 10.02 -4.14 -10.46
N GLU A 131 11.05 -4.48 -11.21
CA GLU A 131 10.99 -5.58 -12.19
C GLU A 131 10.59 -6.90 -11.55
N PHE A 132 11.11 -7.22 -10.37
CA PHE A 132 10.79 -8.47 -9.70
C PHE A 132 9.32 -8.50 -9.22
N SER A 133 8.82 -7.41 -8.67
CA SER A 133 7.40 -7.31 -8.32
C SER A 133 6.50 -7.47 -9.54
N MET A 134 6.84 -6.83 -10.65
CA MET A 134 6.09 -6.94 -11.90
C MET A 134 6.09 -8.37 -12.45
N GLN A 135 7.21 -9.06 -12.37
CA GLN A 135 7.32 -10.46 -12.77
C GLN A 135 6.42 -11.36 -11.91
N LEU A 136 6.42 -11.16 -10.60
CA LEU A 136 5.57 -11.93 -9.68
C LEU A 136 4.07 -11.71 -9.97
N PHE A 137 3.65 -10.47 -10.17
CA PHE A 137 2.27 -10.17 -10.51
C PHE A 137 1.86 -10.79 -11.84
N ALA A 138 2.71 -10.71 -12.86
CA ALA A 138 2.44 -11.31 -14.16
C ALA A 138 2.29 -12.84 -14.07
N GLU A 139 3.20 -13.50 -13.38
CA GLU A 139 3.18 -14.96 -13.20
C GLU A 139 1.95 -15.42 -12.38
N ALA A 140 1.52 -14.62 -11.42
CA ALA A 140 0.33 -14.90 -10.61
C ALA A 140 -1.00 -14.45 -11.28
N ASN A 141 -0.96 -13.89 -12.48
CA ASN A 141 -2.11 -13.34 -13.19
C ASN A 141 -2.83 -12.21 -12.41
N VAL A 142 -2.08 -11.42 -11.67
CA VAL A 142 -2.59 -10.20 -11.03
C VAL A 142 -2.39 -9.03 -11.96
N LEU A 143 -3.47 -8.34 -12.32
CA LEU A 143 -3.41 -7.17 -13.18
C LEU A 143 -2.88 -5.97 -12.37
N ILE A 144 -1.72 -5.44 -12.76
CA ILE A 144 -1.17 -4.23 -12.15
C ILE A 144 -1.18 -3.09 -13.17
N GLN A 145 -1.70 -1.94 -12.76
CA GLN A 145 -1.89 -0.78 -13.63
C GLN A 145 -1.45 0.50 -12.93
N LYS A 146 -0.75 1.37 -13.67
CA LYS A 146 -0.46 2.71 -13.19
C LYS A 146 -1.66 3.61 -13.44
N TYR A 147 -2.08 4.35 -12.43
CA TYR A 147 -3.26 5.23 -12.49
C TYR A 147 -3.18 6.25 -13.62
N GLU A 148 -2.01 6.87 -13.81
CA GLU A 148 -1.76 7.83 -14.89
C GLU A 148 -2.04 7.26 -16.30
N ASP A 149 -1.81 5.96 -16.50
CA ASP A 149 -2.06 5.32 -17.79
C ASP A 149 -3.57 5.12 -18.02
N LEU A 150 -4.33 4.89 -16.96
CA LEU A 150 -5.80 4.83 -17.03
C LEU A 150 -6.44 6.18 -17.35
N GLU A 151 -5.78 7.28 -16.98
CA GLU A 151 -6.28 8.64 -17.32
C GLU A 151 -6.16 8.96 -18.82
N LYS A 152 -5.30 8.26 -19.54
CA LYS A 152 -5.05 8.47 -20.98
C LYS A 152 -5.98 7.65 -21.88
N GLU A 153 -6.71 6.69 -21.32
CA GLU A 153 -7.70 5.86 -22.01
C GLU A 153 -9.08 6.53 -22.00
#